data_9aeb19732c713f6e5ddeb5e67ab965f5
#
_entry.id   9aeb19732c713f6e5ddeb5e67ab965f5
#
_cell.length_a   1.000
_cell.length_b   1.000
_cell.length_c   1.000
_cell.angle_alpha   90.00
_cell.angle_beta   90.00
_cell.angle_gamma   90.00
#
_symmetry.space_group_name_H-M   'P 1'
#
loop_
_entity.id
_entity.type
_entity.pdbx_description
1 polymer ?
#
loop_
_entity_poly.entity_id
_entity_poly.type
_entity_poly.pdbx_seq_one_letter_code
_entity_poly.pdbx_strand_id
1 'polypeptide(L)'
;EMGRSAPGRTRLIGDLLEAGFSAVLARELAESVPEDEAPEDAHRLLHDALDRRFRAMASDADIIDRGGVFALVGPTGVGKTTTTAKLAARCVVRHGADKLALITTDSYRIGAHEQLRIYGRILGVPVFVVRDATDLRETLASLRDKHMVLIDTMGMSQRDKMVTEQAAMLTGAGMGQRLLLLNATSRGDTLDDVVRAYAGDD
;
A
#
# COMPACT_ATOMS: atom_id res chain seq x y z
N GLU A 1 -15.42 15.93 -37.61
CA GLU A 1 -14.93 14.66 -38.21
C GLU A 1 -14.76 13.65 -37.09
N MET A 2 -15.74 12.75 -36.94
CA MET A 2 -15.59 11.57 -36.07
C MET A 2 -14.59 10.65 -36.76
N GLY A 3 -13.36 10.64 -36.28
CA GLY A 3 -12.32 9.72 -36.74
C GLY A 3 -12.82 8.28 -36.61
N ARG A 4 -12.81 7.53 -37.71
CA ARG A 4 -13.05 6.09 -37.73
C ARG A 4 -11.97 5.45 -36.87
N SER A 5 -12.32 5.08 -35.65
CA SER A 5 -11.44 4.29 -34.80
C SER A 5 -11.12 2.98 -35.51
N ALA A 6 -9.86 2.68 -35.74
CA ALA A 6 -9.48 1.44 -36.41
C ALA A 6 -10.05 0.22 -35.64
N PRO A 7 -10.51 -0.84 -36.34
CA PRO A 7 -11.16 -1.99 -35.70
C PRO A 7 -10.31 -2.63 -34.58
N GLY A 8 -8.99 -2.62 -34.72
CA GLY A 8 -8.05 -3.14 -33.72
C GLY A 8 -8.05 -2.35 -32.40
N ARG A 9 -8.01 -1.02 -32.48
CA ARG A 9 -8.02 -0.13 -31.30
C ARG A 9 -9.34 -0.22 -30.54
N THR A 10 -10.47 -0.28 -31.25
CA THR A 10 -11.79 -0.46 -30.62
C THR A 10 -11.86 -1.78 -29.85
N ARG A 11 -11.29 -2.85 -30.40
CA ARG A 11 -11.22 -4.16 -29.74
C ARG A 11 -10.36 -4.10 -28.49
N LEU A 12 -9.17 -3.50 -28.55
CA LEU A 12 -8.29 -3.32 -27.39
C LEU A 12 -8.97 -2.56 -26.24
N ILE A 13 -9.72 -1.49 -26.58
CA ILE A 13 -10.50 -0.75 -25.59
C ILE A 13 -11.56 -1.66 -24.96
N GLY A 14 -12.27 -2.46 -25.75
CA GLY A 14 -13.24 -3.45 -25.26
C GLY A 14 -12.61 -4.45 -24.30
N ASP A 15 -11.51 -5.06 -24.69
CA ASP A 15 -10.78 -6.04 -23.87
C ASP A 15 -10.30 -5.43 -22.53
N LEU A 16 -9.82 -4.19 -22.55
CA LEU A 16 -9.40 -3.46 -21.34
C LEU A 16 -10.59 -3.13 -20.43
N LEU A 17 -11.74 -2.72 -20.98
CA LEU A 17 -12.95 -2.48 -20.19
C LEU A 17 -13.48 -3.77 -19.56
N GLU A 18 -13.46 -4.88 -20.27
CA GLU A 18 -13.84 -6.20 -19.76
C GLU A 18 -12.87 -6.67 -18.63
N ALA A 19 -11.58 -6.34 -18.76
CA ALA A 19 -10.58 -6.58 -17.73
C ALA A 19 -10.71 -5.65 -16.49
N GLY A 20 -11.64 -4.68 -16.53
CA GLY A 20 -11.94 -3.81 -15.40
C GLY A 20 -11.15 -2.49 -15.36
N PHE A 21 -10.45 -2.14 -16.42
CA PHE A 21 -9.80 -0.83 -16.53
C PHE A 21 -10.82 0.30 -16.71
N SER A 22 -10.53 1.49 -16.18
CA SER A 22 -11.36 2.66 -16.41
C SER A 22 -11.35 3.05 -17.88
N ALA A 23 -12.45 3.66 -18.38
CA ALA A 23 -12.57 4.07 -19.77
C ALA A 23 -11.48 5.09 -20.18
N VAL A 24 -11.03 5.92 -19.26
CA VAL A 24 -9.93 6.87 -19.50
C VAL A 24 -8.63 6.12 -19.74
N LEU A 25 -8.26 5.23 -18.81
CA LEU A 25 -7.03 4.45 -18.93
C LEU A 25 -7.03 3.50 -20.12
N ALA A 26 -8.18 2.88 -20.42
CA ALA A 26 -8.34 2.02 -21.59
C ALA A 26 -8.08 2.77 -22.91
N ARG A 27 -8.57 4.00 -23.03
CA ARG A 27 -8.29 4.85 -24.21
C ARG A 27 -6.84 5.24 -24.31
N GLU A 28 -6.27 5.76 -23.23
CA GLU A 28 -4.85 6.17 -23.20
C GLU A 28 -3.90 5.01 -23.52
N LEU A 29 -4.18 3.81 -23.03
CA LEU A 29 -3.39 2.63 -23.34
C LEU A 29 -3.55 2.20 -24.80
N ALA A 30 -4.77 2.22 -25.34
CA ALA A 30 -5.04 1.90 -26.73
C ALA A 30 -4.41 2.91 -27.71
N GLU A 31 -4.30 4.19 -27.32
CA GLU A 31 -3.61 5.23 -28.09
C GLU A 31 -2.10 5.01 -28.19
N SER A 32 -1.51 4.28 -27.24
CA SER A 32 -0.07 3.93 -27.26
C SER A 32 0.27 2.83 -28.29
N VAL A 33 -0.74 2.18 -28.86
CA VAL A 33 -0.60 1.14 -29.88
C VAL A 33 -0.88 1.72 -31.27
N PRO A 34 0.01 1.51 -32.27
CA PRO A 34 -0.22 1.96 -33.65
C PRO A 34 -1.52 1.39 -34.24
N GLU A 35 -2.19 2.15 -35.11
CA GLU A 35 -3.51 1.78 -35.64
C GLU A 35 -3.45 0.57 -36.58
N ASP A 36 -2.35 0.41 -37.31
CA ASP A 36 -2.15 -0.62 -38.33
C ASP A 36 -1.42 -1.87 -37.80
N GLU A 37 -1.28 -2.00 -36.47
CA GLU A 37 -0.55 -3.08 -35.87
C GLU A 37 -1.34 -4.40 -35.92
N ALA A 38 -0.63 -5.52 -36.12
CA ALA A 38 -1.22 -6.86 -36.06
C ALA A 38 -1.73 -7.16 -34.65
N PRO A 39 -2.85 -7.90 -34.50
CA PRO A 39 -3.45 -8.15 -33.18
C PRO A 39 -2.51 -8.71 -32.11
N GLU A 40 -1.59 -9.61 -32.52
CA GLU A 40 -0.61 -10.22 -31.59
C GLU A 40 0.42 -9.21 -31.13
N ASP A 41 0.91 -8.34 -32.02
CA ASP A 41 1.85 -7.28 -31.71
C ASP A 41 1.18 -6.15 -30.91
N ALA A 42 -0.10 -5.86 -31.20
CA ALA A 42 -0.88 -4.89 -30.46
C ALA A 42 -1.01 -5.25 -28.97
N HIS A 43 -1.26 -6.54 -28.64
CA HIS A 43 -1.27 -7.00 -27.25
C HIS A 43 0.10 -6.89 -26.58
N ARG A 44 1.17 -7.23 -27.29
CA ARG A 44 2.54 -7.09 -26.76
C ARG A 44 2.87 -5.63 -26.46
N LEU A 45 2.57 -4.72 -27.38
CA LEU A 45 2.77 -3.28 -27.19
C LEU A 45 1.93 -2.71 -26.05
N LEU A 46 0.71 -3.24 -25.86
CA LEU A 46 -0.14 -2.89 -24.74
C LEU A 46 0.48 -3.33 -23.39
N HIS A 47 0.99 -4.55 -23.31
CA HIS A 47 1.71 -5.03 -22.13
C HIS A 47 2.95 -4.18 -21.83
N ASP A 48 3.75 -3.85 -22.85
CA ASP A 48 4.91 -2.96 -22.69
C ASP A 48 4.52 -1.56 -22.22
N ALA A 49 3.37 -1.05 -22.66
CA ALA A 49 2.85 0.24 -22.21
C ALA A 49 2.38 0.19 -20.74
N LEU A 50 1.75 -0.90 -20.33
CA LEU A 50 1.38 -1.15 -18.94
C LEU A 50 2.61 -1.26 -18.05
N ASP A 51 3.61 -2.06 -18.43
CA ASP A 51 4.84 -2.24 -17.66
C ASP A 51 5.60 -0.93 -17.46
N ARG A 52 5.65 -0.08 -18.48
CA ARG A 52 6.28 1.25 -18.36
C ARG A 52 5.53 2.18 -17.39
N ARG A 53 4.21 2.03 -17.26
CA ARG A 53 3.39 2.83 -16.32
C ARG A 53 3.40 2.25 -14.91
N PHE A 54 3.57 0.94 -14.78
CA PHE A 54 3.55 0.26 -13.50
C PHE A 54 4.91 0.40 -12.80
N ARG A 55 4.94 1.24 -11.77
CA ARG A 55 6.12 1.42 -10.94
C ARG A 55 6.12 0.38 -9.82
N ALA A 56 6.76 -0.75 -10.06
CA ALA A 56 7.00 -1.75 -9.04
C ALA A 56 8.38 -1.56 -8.40
N MET A 57 8.50 -1.89 -7.12
CA MET A 57 9.81 -2.09 -6.50
C MET A 57 10.42 -3.38 -7.06
N ALA A 58 11.74 -3.36 -7.31
CA ALA A 58 12.46 -4.55 -7.81
C ALA A 58 12.35 -5.73 -6.84
N SER A 59 12.31 -5.43 -5.54
CA SER A 59 12.06 -6.41 -4.48
C SER A 59 11.65 -5.67 -3.19
N ASP A 60 11.09 -6.40 -2.22
CA ASP A 60 10.87 -5.87 -0.88
C ASP A 60 12.16 -5.67 -0.08
N ALA A 61 13.29 -6.19 -0.56
CA ALA A 61 14.60 -5.85 -0.06
C ALA A 61 14.84 -4.33 -0.09
N ASP A 62 14.26 -3.60 -1.05
CA ASP A 62 14.38 -2.15 -1.13
C ASP A 62 13.86 -1.43 0.14
N ILE A 63 12.73 -1.86 0.70
CA ILE A 63 12.21 -1.32 1.96
C ILE A 63 13.06 -1.78 3.14
N ILE A 64 13.41 -3.06 3.19
CA ILE A 64 14.16 -3.67 4.28
C ILE A 64 15.57 -3.09 4.37
N ASP A 65 16.26 -2.97 3.24
CA ASP A 65 17.65 -2.48 3.19
C ASP A 65 17.73 -0.97 3.43
N ARG A 66 16.76 -0.21 2.93
CA ARG A 66 16.68 1.23 3.15
C ARG A 66 16.35 1.58 4.60
N GLY A 67 15.54 0.76 5.26
CA GLY A 67 15.04 1.06 6.59
C GLY A 67 14.15 2.30 6.63
N GLY A 68 13.89 2.80 7.83
CA GLY A 68 13.04 3.96 8.07
C GLY A 68 11.77 3.62 8.84
N VAL A 69 10.83 4.55 8.86
CA VAL A 69 9.56 4.41 9.59
C VAL A 69 8.41 4.28 8.58
N PHE A 70 7.68 3.16 8.66
CA PHE A 70 6.58 2.87 7.74
C PHE A 70 5.30 2.56 8.51
N ALA A 71 4.21 3.24 8.17
CA ALA A 71 2.88 2.93 8.67
C ALA A 71 2.10 2.10 7.64
N LEU A 72 1.63 0.92 8.04
CA LEU A 72 0.78 0.08 7.21
C LEU A 72 -0.67 0.53 7.39
N VAL A 73 -1.27 1.03 6.34
CA VAL A 73 -2.64 1.57 6.33
C VAL A 73 -3.53 0.79 5.36
N GLY A 74 -4.84 0.86 5.58
CA GLY A 74 -5.80 0.21 4.69
C GLY A 74 -7.00 -0.37 5.43
N PRO A 75 -8.00 -0.88 4.69
CA PRO A 75 -9.24 -1.40 5.26
C PRO A 75 -9.06 -2.53 6.26
N THR A 76 -10.12 -2.82 7.01
CA THR A 76 -10.15 -4.00 7.89
C THR A 76 -10.03 -5.28 7.06
N GLY A 77 -9.24 -6.22 7.55
CA GLY A 77 -9.12 -7.56 6.93
C GLY A 77 -8.16 -7.66 5.74
N VAL A 78 -7.51 -6.56 5.30
CA VAL A 78 -6.54 -6.62 4.18
C VAL A 78 -5.20 -7.25 4.55
N GLY A 79 -4.97 -7.60 5.82
CA GLY A 79 -3.76 -8.28 6.27
C GLY A 79 -2.64 -7.37 6.76
N LYS A 80 -2.94 -6.18 7.28
CA LYS A 80 -1.93 -5.23 7.80
C LYS A 80 -1.01 -5.87 8.84
N THR A 81 -1.56 -6.41 9.91
CA THR A 81 -0.78 -7.07 10.98
C THR A 81 0.05 -8.23 10.45
N THR A 82 -0.50 -9.04 9.54
CA THR A 82 0.23 -10.14 8.90
C THR A 82 1.37 -9.64 8.03
N THR A 83 1.15 -8.56 7.27
CA THR A 83 2.20 -7.95 6.44
C THR A 83 3.27 -7.30 7.29
N THR A 84 2.88 -6.60 8.37
CA THR A 84 3.81 -6.07 9.38
C THR A 84 4.71 -7.18 9.92
N ALA A 85 4.13 -8.32 10.30
CA ALA A 85 4.90 -9.46 10.82
C ALA A 85 5.87 -10.06 9.77
N LYS A 86 5.44 -10.15 8.50
CA LYS A 86 6.30 -10.63 7.40
C LYS A 86 7.48 -9.68 7.12
N LEU A 87 7.25 -8.37 7.08
CA LEU A 87 8.30 -7.37 6.93
C LEU A 87 9.25 -7.39 8.13
N ALA A 88 8.68 -7.48 9.34
CA ALA A 88 9.45 -7.59 10.57
C ALA A 88 10.38 -8.81 10.56
N ALA A 89 9.87 -9.99 10.20
CA ALA A 89 10.66 -11.20 10.12
C ALA A 89 11.84 -11.06 9.13
N ARG A 90 11.60 -10.47 7.97
CA ARG A 90 12.66 -10.20 6.98
C ARG A 90 13.70 -9.21 7.49
N CYS A 91 13.26 -8.14 8.16
CA CYS A 91 14.17 -7.17 8.76
C CYS A 91 15.04 -7.84 9.84
N VAL A 92 14.45 -8.66 10.71
CA VAL A 92 15.20 -9.39 11.75
C VAL A 92 16.24 -10.32 11.15
N VAL A 93 15.88 -11.07 10.10
CA VAL A 93 16.83 -11.97 9.41
C VAL A 93 18.00 -11.20 8.80
N ARG A 94 17.73 -10.00 8.26
CA ARG A 94 18.73 -9.20 7.54
C ARG A 94 19.59 -8.34 8.45
N HIS A 95 19.00 -7.71 9.46
CA HIS A 95 19.62 -6.67 10.27
C HIS A 95 19.70 -6.97 11.77
N GLY A 96 18.96 -7.99 12.23
CA GLY A 96 18.86 -8.33 13.64
C GLY A 96 17.64 -7.71 14.35
N ALA A 97 17.22 -8.34 15.43
CA ALA A 97 16.03 -7.92 16.18
C ALA A 97 16.24 -6.57 16.92
N ASP A 98 17.45 -6.25 17.31
CA ASP A 98 17.82 -4.98 17.94
C ASP A 98 17.68 -3.77 17.01
N LYS A 99 17.62 -3.97 15.70
CA LYS A 99 17.46 -2.94 14.68
C LYS A 99 16.01 -2.64 14.30
N LEU A 100 15.05 -3.35 14.87
CA LEU A 100 13.63 -3.22 14.58
C LEU A 100 12.83 -2.87 15.83
N ALA A 101 11.78 -2.07 15.64
CA ALA A 101 10.70 -1.89 16.62
C ALA A 101 9.34 -1.96 15.93
N LEU A 102 8.33 -2.43 16.64
CA LEU A 102 6.95 -2.49 16.19
C LEU A 102 6.10 -1.54 17.03
N ILE A 103 5.18 -0.83 16.37
CA ILE A 103 4.20 0.05 17.02
C ILE A 103 2.82 -0.39 16.56
N THR A 104 1.83 -0.31 17.46
CA THR A 104 0.41 -0.43 17.08
C THR A 104 -0.36 0.80 17.54
N THR A 105 -1.26 1.28 16.69
CA THR A 105 -2.21 2.35 17.03
C THR A 105 -3.56 1.81 17.49
N ASP A 106 -3.75 0.49 17.48
CA ASP A 106 -5.01 -0.16 17.89
C ASP A 106 -5.04 -0.36 19.40
N SER A 107 -5.18 0.75 20.13
CA SER A 107 -5.21 0.76 21.60
C SER A 107 -6.60 0.49 22.18
N TYR A 108 -7.67 0.59 21.37
CA TYR A 108 -9.05 0.56 21.86
C TYR A 108 -9.73 -0.80 21.78
N ARG A 109 -9.35 -1.66 20.84
CA ARG A 109 -9.98 -2.97 20.70
C ARG A 109 -9.30 -4.00 21.61
N ILE A 110 -10.10 -4.65 22.46
CA ILE A 110 -9.61 -5.72 23.35
C ILE A 110 -8.98 -6.81 22.48
N GLY A 111 -7.72 -7.15 22.77
CA GLY A 111 -6.98 -8.19 22.06
C GLY A 111 -6.41 -7.80 20.68
N ALA A 112 -6.72 -6.60 20.16
CA ALA A 112 -6.25 -6.20 18.81
C ALA A 112 -4.73 -6.17 18.68
N HIS A 113 -4.02 -5.76 19.74
CA HIS A 113 -2.56 -5.71 19.77
C HIS A 113 -1.90 -7.04 20.17
N GLU A 114 -2.69 -8.02 20.66
CA GLU A 114 -2.13 -9.31 21.09
C GLU A 114 -1.45 -10.07 19.97
N GLN A 115 -2.03 -10.07 18.77
CA GLN A 115 -1.43 -10.74 17.63
C GLN A 115 -0.06 -10.14 17.28
N LEU A 116 0.06 -8.81 17.27
CA LEU A 116 1.34 -8.15 17.01
C LEU A 116 2.35 -8.42 18.12
N ARG A 117 1.91 -8.45 19.40
CA ARG A 117 2.76 -8.81 20.54
C ARG A 117 3.29 -10.24 20.47
N ILE A 118 2.45 -11.18 19.99
CA ILE A 118 2.89 -12.57 19.76
C ILE A 118 4.03 -12.60 18.74
N TYR A 119 3.84 -11.91 17.61
CA TYR A 119 4.90 -11.79 16.59
C TYR A 119 6.16 -11.12 17.16
N GLY A 120 6.01 -10.02 17.91
CA GLY A 120 7.13 -9.35 18.56
C GLY A 120 7.91 -10.29 19.48
N ARG A 121 7.24 -11.10 20.31
CA ARG A 121 7.87 -12.09 21.17
C ARG A 121 8.61 -13.17 20.38
N ILE A 122 8.00 -13.70 19.34
CA ILE A 122 8.62 -14.73 18.49
C ILE A 122 9.89 -14.19 17.83
N LEU A 123 9.86 -12.94 17.37
CA LEU A 123 10.96 -12.29 16.67
C LEU A 123 12.00 -11.63 17.62
N GLY A 124 11.73 -11.57 18.91
CA GLY A 124 12.55 -10.84 19.87
C GLY A 124 12.54 -9.33 19.69
N VAL A 125 11.45 -8.77 19.16
CA VAL A 125 11.30 -7.35 18.81
C VAL A 125 10.34 -6.66 19.79
N PRO A 126 10.66 -5.45 20.32
CA PRO A 126 9.77 -4.72 21.19
C PRO A 126 8.52 -4.22 20.42
N VAL A 127 7.36 -4.23 21.12
CA VAL A 127 6.09 -3.74 20.60
C VAL A 127 5.58 -2.64 21.51
N PHE A 128 5.34 -1.47 20.94
CA PHE A 128 4.81 -0.29 21.59
C PHE A 128 3.36 -0.07 21.20
N VAL A 129 2.53 0.37 22.16
CA VAL A 129 1.13 0.75 21.93
C VAL A 129 1.04 2.25 22.07
N VAL A 130 0.53 2.93 21.05
CA VAL A 130 0.38 4.39 21.02
C VAL A 130 -1.09 4.78 20.84
N ARG A 131 -1.51 5.89 21.44
CA ARG A 131 -2.90 6.31 21.53
C ARG A 131 -3.22 7.55 20.70
N ASP A 132 -2.24 8.43 20.55
CA ASP A 132 -2.39 9.70 19.86
C ASP A 132 -1.09 10.14 19.17
N ALA A 133 -1.15 11.27 18.45
CA ALA A 133 -0.01 11.81 17.70
C ALA A 133 1.17 12.20 18.60
N THR A 134 0.91 12.66 19.83
CA THR A 134 1.97 13.03 20.76
C THR A 134 2.71 11.80 21.27
N ASP A 135 1.96 10.78 21.69
CA ASP A 135 2.50 9.49 22.15
C ASP A 135 3.31 8.80 21.02
N LEU A 136 2.78 8.83 19.78
CA LEU A 136 3.51 8.34 18.61
C LEU A 136 4.82 9.10 18.35
N ARG A 137 4.79 10.42 18.43
CA ARG A 137 5.99 11.26 18.22
C ARG A 137 7.06 10.99 19.28
N GLU A 138 6.67 10.90 20.54
CA GLU A 138 7.58 10.60 21.65
C GLU A 138 8.18 9.20 21.51
N THR A 139 7.34 8.22 21.16
CA THR A 139 7.79 6.83 20.90
C THR A 139 8.79 6.80 19.74
N LEU A 140 8.49 7.44 18.62
CA LEU A 140 9.41 7.52 17.46
C LEU A 140 10.73 8.22 17.83
N ALA A 141 10.67 9.27 18.65
CA ALA A 141 11.87 9.97 19.12
C ALA A 141 12.78 9.05 19.96
N SER A 142 12.22 8.12 20.73
CA SER A 142 12.98 7.12 21.51
C SER A 142 13.57 5.98 20.67
N LEU A 143 13.09 5.82 19.43
CA LEU A 143 13.46 4.72 18.51
C LEU A 143 14.38 5.16 17.36
N ARG A 144 15.02 6.33 17.45
CA ARG A 144 15.88 6.87 16.39
C ARG A 144 17.11 6.02 16.06
N ASP A 145 17.53 5.16 16.98
CA ASP A 145 18.63 4.22 16.80
C ASP A 145 18.24 2.96 16.02
N LYS A 146 16.94 2.76 15.79
CA LYS A 146 16.44 1.62 15.03
C LYS A 146 16.63 1.84 13.53
N HIS A 147 17.02 0.77 12.84
CA HIS A 147 17.10 0.76 11.38
C HIS A 147 15.71 0.87 10.76
N MET A 148 14.73 0.17 11.37
CA MET A 148 13.35 0.14 10.88
C MET A 148 12.35 0.22 12.04
N VAL A 149 11.27 0.97 11.83
CA VAL A 149 10.09 0.98 12.69
C VAL A 149 8.86 0.71 11.82
N LEU A 150 8.08 -0.30 12.18
CA LEU A 150 6.83 -0.65 11.50
C LEU A 150 5.65 -0.32 12.41
N ILE A 151 4.70 0.44 11.87
CA ILE A 151 3.48 0.85 12.58
C ILE A 151 2.31 0.09 11.97
N ASP A 152 1.74 -0.84 12.77
CA ASP A 152 0.50 -1.54 12.44
C ASP A 152 -0.68 -0.68 12.87
N THR A 153 -1.43 -0.15 11.89
CA THR A 153 -2.55 0.73 12.16
C THR A 153 -3.86 -0.02 12.29
N MET A 154 -4.79 0.55 13.06
CA MET A 154 -6.15 0.03 13.16
C MET A 154 -6.79 -0.04 11.77
N GLY A 155 -7.45 -1.17 11.47
CA GLY A 155 -8.21 -1.33 10.23
C GLY A 155 -9.57 -0.66 10.34
N MET A 156 -9.91 0.17 9.36
CA MET A 156 -11.17 0.88 9.27
C MET A 156 -11.75 0.76 7.86
N SER A 157 -13.09 0.82 7.74
CA SER A 157 -13.69 0.96 6.41
C SER A 157 -13.27 2.30 5.80
N GLN A 158 -13.07 2.34 4.49
CA GLN A 158 -12.76 3.59 3.76
C GLN A 158 -13.83 4.70 3.93
N ARG A 159 -15.03 4.33 4.39
CA ARG A 159 -16.13 5.26 4.69
C ARG A 159 -16.17 5.72 6.15
N ASP A 160 -15.25 5.24 6.98
CA ASP A 160 -15.18 5.61 8.39
C ASP A 160 -14.49 6.96 8.56
N LYS A 161 -15.09 7.86 9.32
CA LYS A 161 -14.51 9.16 9.67
C LYS A 161 -13.16 9.02 10.40
N MET A 162 -12.95 7.93 11.11
CA MET A 162 -11.70 7.64 11.81
C MET A 162 -10.50 7.46 10.87
N VAL A 163 -10.71 7.22 9.55
CA VAL A 163 -9.62 7.17 8.56
C VAL A 163 -8.89 8.51 8.51
N THR A 164 -9.65 9.62 8.49
CA THR A 164 -9.10 10.98 8.51
C THR A 164 -8.37 11.27 9.83
N GLU A 165 -8.93 10.84 10.96
CA GLU A 165 -8.28 11.01 12.27
C GLU A 165 -6.97 10.23 12.36
N GLN A 166 -6.93 9.01 11.83
CA GLN A 166 -5.71 8.21 11.75
C GLN A 166 -4.67 8.85 10.84
N ALA A 167 -5.07 9.38 9.68
CA ALA A 167 -4.19 10.10 8.78
C ALA A 167 -3.61 11.34 9.48
N ALA A 168 -4.45 12.13 10.16
CA ALA A 168 -4.03 13.30 10.93
C ALA A 168 -3.06 12.94 12.07
N MET A 169 -3.30 11.81 12.77
CA MET A 169 -2.39 11.30 13.79
C MET A 169 -1.00 10.99 13.21
N LEU A 170 -0.93 10.29 12.09
CA LEU A 170 0.33 9.94 11.44
C LEU A 170 1.05 11.19 10.94
N THR A 171 0.36 12.09 10.25
CA THR A 171 0.92 13.36 9.76
C THR A 171 1.38 14.25 10.92
N GLY A 172 0.57 14.38 11.98
CA GLY A 172 0.91 15.14 13.18
C GLY A 172 2.14 14.60 13.93
N ALA A 173 2.46 13.34 13.78
CA ALA A 173 3.68 12.72 14.29
C ALA A 173 4.90 12.90 13.36
N GLY A 174 4.74 13.55 12.20
CA GLY A 174 5.80 13.73 11.20
C GLY A 174 6.03 12.51 10.32
N MET A 175 5.04 11.62 10.21
CA MET A 175 5.12 10.42 9.38
C MET A 175 4.86 10.74 7.91
N GLY A 176 5.90 10.58 7.07
CA GLY A 176 5.80 10.77 5.62
C GLY A 176 5.62 9.49 4.79
N GLN A 177 5.86 8.30 5.37
CA GLN A 177 5.83 7.05 4.60
C GLN A 177 4.71 6.13 5.08
N ARG A 178 3.70 6.00 4.21
CA ARG A 178 2.55 5.10 4.42
C ARG A 178 2.56 4.01 3.36
N LEU A 179 2.34 2.78 3.77
CA LEU A 179 2.16 1.62 2.89
C LEU A 179 0.67 1.27 2.88
N LEU A 180 -0.01 1.61 1.80
CA LEU A 180 -1.41 1.26 1.62
C LEU A 180 -1.54 -0.18 1.16
N LEU A 181 -2.24 -0.99 1.94
CA LEU A 181 -2.58 -2.36 1.57
C LEU A 181 -3.94 -2.40 0.87
N LEU A 182 -3.94 -2.97 -0.32
CA LEU A 182 -5.13 -3.17 -1.13
C LEU A 182 -5.43 -4.67 -1.28
N ASN A 183 -6.71 -5.02 -1.31
CA ASN A 183 -7.12 -6.39 -1.57
C ASN A 183 -7.24 -6.61 -3.09
N ALA A 184 -6.40 -7.49 -3.64
CA ALA A 184 -6.40 -7.81 -5.06
C ALA A 184 -7.72 -8.45 -5.58
N THR A 185 -8.59 -8.91 -4.69
CA THR A 185 -9.91 -9.45 -5.06
C THR A 185 -11.01 -8.38 -5.09
N SER A 186 -10.71 -7.14 -4.73
CA SER A 186 -11.65 -6.04 -4.78
C SER A 186 -11.82 -5.52 -6.21
N ARG A 187 -13.00 -4.97 -6.52
CA ARG A 187 -13.28 -4.32 -7.80
C ARG A 187 -12.52 -2.98 -7.90
N GLY A 188 -12.27 -2.52 -9.14
CA GLY A 188 -11.52 -1.31 -9.41
C GLY A 188 -12.11 -0.05 -8.76
N ASP A 189 -13.43 0.13 -8.81
CA ASP A 189 -14.14 1.23 -8.15
C ASP A 189 -13.98 1.22 -6.62
N THR A 190 -14.01 0.04 -6.00
CA THR A 190 -13.74 -0.12 -4.57
C THR A 190 -12.27 0.22 -4.23
N LEU A 191 -11.33 -0.17 -5.08
CA LEU A 191 -9.91 0.17 -4.92
C LEU A 191 -9.69 1.67 -5.02
N ASP A 192 -10.34 2.34 -5.99
CA ASP A 192 -10.31 3.79 -6.14
C ASP A 192 -10.84 4.52 -4.89
N ASP A 193 -11.95 4.05 -4.33
CA ASP A 193 -12.51 4.59 -3.08
C ASP A 193 -11.52 4.45 -1.91
N VAL A 194 -10.88 3.29 -1.80
CA VAL A 194 -9.87 3.04 -0.75
C VAL A 194 -8.66 3.96 -0.95
N VAL A 195 -8.13 4.05 -2.16
CA VAL A 195 -6.97 4.93 -2.45
C VAL A 195 -7.29 6.37 -2.07
N ARG A 196 -8.45 6.91 -2.51
CA ARG A 196 -8.87 8.29 -2.18
C ARG A 196 -9.02 8.51 -0.68
N ALA A 197 -9.61 7.54 0.04
CA ALA A 197 -9.83 7.67 1.47
C ALA A 197 -8.53 7.68 2.30
N TYR A 198 -7.51 6.93 1.85
CA TYR A 198 -6.25 6.79 2.58
C TYR A 198 -5.09 7.65 2.03
N ALA A 199 -5.22 8.26 0.85
CA ALA A 199 -4.21 9.15 0.28
C ALA A 199 -4.01 10.42 1.14
N GLY A 200 -5.07 10.94 1.77
CA GLY A 200 -5.04 12.22 2.45
C GLY A 200 -5.18 13.39 1.46
N ASP A 201 -5.13 14.59 1.98
CA ASP A 201 -5.25 15.85 1.21
C ASP A 201 -3.88 16.36 0.70
N ASP A 202 -2.94 15.45 0.36
CA ASP A 202 -1.63 15.79 -0.22
C ASP A 202 -1.67 15.86 -1.75
#